data_68c987bf1db0daa9fa7a7360d2ddcbd3
#
_entry.id   68c987bf1db0daa9fa7a7360d2ddcbd3
#
_cell.length_a   1.000
_cell.length_b   1.000
_cell.length_c   1.000
_cell.angle_alpha   90.00
_cell.angle_beta   90.00
_cell.angle_gamma   90.00
#
_symmetry.space_group_name_H-M   'P 1'
#
loop_
_entity.id
_entity.type
_entity.pdbx_description
1 polymer ?
#
loop_
_entity_poly.entity_id
_entity_poly.type
_entity_poly.pdbx_seq_one_letter_code
_entity_poly.pdbx_strand_id
1 'polypeptide(L)'
;MHGFNNLGNTCYFNSAIQVLLHIREISSHILDNTYKGECTFTKSYEKLVHLYFSTQETKVFTLGPTLVEFVKVFPRFKIGMPHDTQDAIFCLIDILEKGYPRIKELVYGETTQITISPVSKNVSKIPFCVYILNVKREVKNINTMINESSKWNVIEDYVDNNGKKHHVATTRNIFSKYPQIFIVSFDKKSYVEIDEELKIEDNVYELQSTIIHKGIQYGGHYMSTKKLNKDWFIQDDDNLGKLHNFPKEDNHFVLVYNLKTPSSEYPL
;
A
#
# COMPACT_ATOMS: atom_id res chain seq x y z
N MET A 1 -4.57 -20.43 -4.55
CA MET A 1 -4.72 -19.05 -5.07
C MET A 1 -6.12 -18.88 -5.60
N HIS A 2 -6.82 -17.76 -5.32
CA HIS A 2 -8.24 -17.61 -5.63
C HIS A 2 -8.49 -16.27 -6.29
N GLY A 3 -9.49 -16.23 -7.21
CA GLY A 3 -9.99 -15.01 -7.84
C GLY A 3 -11.17 -14.41 -7.08
N PHE A 4 -11.59 -13.21 -7.47
CA PHE A 4 -12.77 -12.54 -6.96
C PHE A 4 -13.67 -12.09 -8.11
N ASN A 5 -14.97 -12.35 -8.02
CA ASN A 5 -15.90 -11.85 -9.03
C ASN A 5 -15.93 -10.33 -9.03
N ASN A 6 -15.94 -9.73 -10.24
CA ASN A 6 -16.26 -8.32 -10.38
C ASN A 6 -17.76 -8.13 -10.31
N LEU A 7 -18.22 -7.42 -9.27
CA LEU A 7 -19.64 -7.18 -9.00
C LEU A 7 -20.15 -5.85 -9.62
N GLY A 8 -19.44 -5.37 -10.64
CA GLY A 8 -19.69 -4.07 -11.24
C GLY A 8 -18.78 -2.98 -10.62
N ASN A 9 -17.72 -2.62 -11.34
CA ASN A 9 -16.70 -1.64 -10.92
C ASN A 9 -16.01 -1.94 -9.58
N THR A 10 -15.93 -3.22 -9.14
CA THR A 10 -15.31 -3.62 -7.87
C THR A 10 -13.85 -4.03 -7.99
N CYS A 11 -13.22 -3.88 -9.15
CA CYS A 11 -11.82 -4.22 -9.37
C CYS A 11 -10.87 -3.49 -8.40
N TYR A 12 -11.20 -2.25 -7.99
CA TYR A 12 -10.44 -1.50 -6.99
C TYR A 12 -10.42 -2.20 -5.62
N PHE A 13 -11.57 -2.73 -5.21
CA PHE A 13 -11.72 -3.43 -3.94
C PHE A 13 -11.14 -4.84 -4.00
N ASN A 14 -11.38 -5.56 -5.10
CA ASN A 14 -10.81 -6.87 -5.36
C ASN A 14 -9.27 -6.82 -5.28
N SER A 15 -8.64 -5.86 -5.96
CA SER A 15 -7.19 -5.71 -5.96
C SER A 15 -6.64 -5.30 -4.59
N ALA A 16 -7.33 -4.39 -3.87
CA ALA A 16 -6.93 -4.00 -2.51
C ALA A 16 -6.99 -5.20 -1.53
N ILE A 17 -8.07 -5.98 -1.58
CA ILE A 17 -8.21 -7.19 -0.75
C ILE A 17 -7.16 -8.24 -1.11
N GLN A 18 -6.91 -8.48 -2.41
CA GLN A 18 -5.87 -9.41 -2.86
C GLN A 18 -4.50 -9.06 -2.29
N VAL A 19 -4.11 -7.79 -2.37
CA VAL A 19 -2.82 -7.34 -1.86
C VAL A 19 -2.73 -7.55 -0.34
N LEU A 20 -3.75 -7.19 0.43
CA LEU A 20 -3.76 -7.36 1.89
C LEU A 20 -3.73 -8.83 2.31
N LEU A 21 -4.47 -9.71 1.61
CA LEU A 21 -4.43 -11.16 1.83
C LEU A 21 -3.03 -11.75 1.59
N HIS A 22 -2.23 -11.14 0.71
CA HIS A 22 -0.89 -11.62 0.39
C HIS A 22 0.21 -11.07 1.30
N ILE A 23 -0.11 -10.11 2.15
CA ILE A 23 0.78 -9.74 3.27
C ILE A 23 0.70 -10.86 4.30
N ARG A 24 1.69 -11.77 4.22
CA ARG A 24 1.70 -13.00 5.01
C ARG A 24 1.58 -12.74 6.50
N GLU A 25 2.28 -11.74 7.01
CA GLU A 25 2.31 -11.37 8.42
C GLU A 25 0.93 -10.94 8.93
N ILE A 26 0.16 -10.22 8.11
CA ILE A 26 -1.21 -9.80 8.44
C ILE A 26 -2.13 -11.02 8.43
N SER A 27 -2.11 -11.80 7.35
CA SER A 27 -3.01 -12.94 7.19
C SER A 27 -2.77 -14.02 8.22
N SER A 28 -1.50 -14.35 8.53
CA SER A 28 -1.17 -15.29 9.60
C SER A 28 -1.63 -14.79 10.96
N HIS A 29 -1.42 -13.50 11.25
CA HIS A 29 -1.90 -12.93 12.51
C HIS A 29 -3.41 -13.02 12.68
N ILE A 30 -4.18 -12.82 11.60
CA ILE A 30 -5.65 -12.96 11.61
C ILE A 30 -6.07 -14.42 11.77
N LEU A 31 -5.37 -15.36 11.12
CA LEU A 31 -5.64 -16.79 11.25
C LEU A 31 -5.39 -17.33 12.67
N ASP A 32 -4.38 -16.78 13.35
CA ASP A 32 -3.97 -17.20 14.68
C ASP A 32 -4.77 -16.52 15.81
N ASN A 33 -5.53 -15.45 15.50
CA ASN A 33 -6.21 -14.62 16.51
C ASN A 33 -7.66 -14.31 16.11
N THR A 34 -8.61 -14.81 16.90
CA THR A 34 -10.02 -14.51 16.67
C THR A 34 -10.39 -13.10 17.10
N TYR A 35 -11.07 -12.36 16.22
CA TYR A 35 -11.59 -11.04 16.53
C TYR A 35 -12.78 -11.09 17.52
N LYS A 36 -12.65 -10.40 18.64
CA LYS A 36 -13.67 -10.37 19.71
C LYS A 36 -14.49 -9.09 19.76
N GLY A 37 -14.21 -8.13 18.88
CA GLY A 37 -14.93 -6.85 18.84
C GLY A 37 -16.24 -6.93 18.05
N GLU A 38 -16.91 -5.76 17.90
CA GLU A 38 -18.24 -5.68 17.31
C GLU A 38 -18.24 -5.22 15.84
N CYS A 39 -17.10 -4.83 15.28
CA CYS A 39 -17.03 -4.36 13.89
C CYS A 39 -17.40 -5.48 12.90
N THR A 40 -18.53 -5.30 12.21
CA THR A 40 -19.05 -6.30 11.27
C THR A 40 -18.17 -6.50 10.05
N PHE A 41 -17.49 -5.42 9.61
CA PHE A 41 -16.50 -5.53 8.55
C PHE A 41 -15.33 -6.42 8.98
N THR A 42 -14.75 -6.18 10.15
CA THR A 42 -13.61 -6.97 10.65
C THR A 42 -13.97 -8.45 10.79
N LYS A 43 -15.19 -8.75 11.29
CA LYS A 43 -15.72 -10.13 11.34
C LYS A 43 -15.86 -10.74 9.95
N SER A 44 -16.33 -9.95 8.97
CA SER A 44 -16.49 -10.41 7.57
C SER A 44 -15.14 -10.67 6.90
N TYR A 45 -14.15 -9.79 7.14
CA TYR A 45 -12.80 -9.94 6.61
C TYR A 45 -12.07 -11.15 7.23
N GLU A 46 -12.19 -11.35 8.55
CA GLU A 46 -11.66 -12.55 9.23
C GLU A 46 -12.21 -13.84 8.60
N LYS A 47 -13.53 -13.92 8.38
CA LYS A 47 -14.15 -15.07 7.70
C LYS A 47 -13.61 -15.27 6.29
N LEU A 48 -13.40 -14.19 5.54
CA LEU A 48 -12.81 -14.23 4.21
C LEU A 48 -11.37 -14.78 4.27
N VAL A 49 -10.55 -14.34 5.22
CA VAL A 49 -9.17 -14.83 5.41
C VAL A 49 -9.18 -16.34 5.68
N HIS A 50 -10.00 -16.80 6.63
CA HIS A 50 -10.12 -18.23 6.92
C HIS A 50 -10.58 -19.03 5.71
N LEU A 51 -11.61 -18.57 4.99
CA LEU A 51 -12.11 -19.23 3.80
C LEU A 51 -11.06 -19.29 2.67
N TYR A 52 -10.35 -18.18 2.46
CA TYR A 52 -9.34 -18.06 1.42
C TYR A 52 -8.18 -19.04 1.63
N PHE A 53 -7.68 -19.15 2.86
CA PHE A 53 -6.52 -20.00 3.16
C PHE A 53 -6.87 -21.45 3.48
N SER A 54 -8.11 -21.78 3.87
CA SER A 54 -8.54 -23.16 4.06
C SER A 54 -8.92 -23.88 2.76
N THR A 55 -9.19 -23.14 1.69
CA THR A 55 -9.58 -23.71 0.39
C THR A 55 -8.35 -24.13 -0.40
N GLN A 56 -8.23 -25.41 -0.70
CA GLN A 56 -7.07 -25.98 -1.41
C GLN A 56 -7.12 -25.76 -2.92
N GLU A 57 -8.29 -26.01 -3.53
CA GLU A 57 -8.49 -25.84 -4.96
C GLU A 57 -8.63 -24.37 -5.34
N THR A 58 -8.14 -24.00 -6.52
CA THR A 58 -8.36 -22.66 -7.06
C THR A 58 -9.85 -22.42 -7.28
N LYS A 59 -10.38 -21.37 -6.64
CA LYS A 59 -11.79 -20.97 -6.72
C LYS A 59 -11.93 -19.48 -6.98
N VAL A 60 -13.10 -19.10 -7.41
CA VAL A 60 -13.54 -17.70 -7.50
C VAL A 60 -14.53 -17.44 -6.38
N PHE A 61 -14.21 -16.47 -5.51
CA PHE A 61 -15.09 -16.07 -4.42
C PHE A 61 -15.82 -14.77 -4.75
N THR A 62 -16.88 -14.50 -4.02
CA THR A 62 -17.53 -13.19 -4.06
C THR A 62 -17.14 -12.36 -2.84
N LEU A 63 -16.75 -11.11 -3.06
CA LEU A 63 -16.52 -10.13 -1.99
C LEU A 63 -17.77 -9.34 -1.61
N GLY A 64 -18.95 -9.67 -2.19
CA GLY A 64 -20.20 -8.96 -1.95
C GLY A 64 -20.50 -8.73 -0.46
N PRO A 65 -20.51 -9.77 0.39
CA PRO A 65 -20.75 -9.59 1.83
C PRO A 65 -19.74 -8.66 2.50
N THR A 66 -18.45 -8.80 2.19
CA THR A 66 -17.38 -7.96 2.76
C THR A 66 -17.44 -6.52 2.26
N LEU A 67 -17.77 -6.32 0.98
CA LEU A 67 -17.95 -4.99 0.40
C LEU A 67 -19.15 -4.25 1.03
N VAL A 68 -20.27 -4.93 1.26
CA VAL A 68 -21.43 -4.34 1.93
C VAL A 68 -21.07 -3.85 3.33
N GLU A 69 -20.34 -4.63 4.11
CA GLU A 69 -19.90 -4.21 5.44
C GLU A 69 -18.85 -3.07 5.37
N PHE A 70 -17.97 -3.07 4.36
CA PHE A 70 -17.02 -1.98 4.13
C PHE A 70 -17.72 -0.66 3.83
N VAL A 71 -18.72 -0.66 2.96
CA VAL A 71 -19.49 0.54 2.56
C VAL A 71 -20.32 1.10 3.72
N LYS A 72 -20.80 0.26 4.64
CA LYS A 72 -21.48 0.74 5.86
C LYS A 72 -20.55 1.59 6.73
N VAL A 73 -19.28 1.21 6.83
CA VAL A 73 -18.28 1.98 7.60
C VAL A 73 -17.78 3.20 6.82
N PHE A 74 -17.63 3.05 5.52
CA PHE A 74 -17.11 4.10 4.63
C PHE A 74 -18.13 4.45 3.52
N PRO A 75 -19.21 5.21 3.81
CA PRO A 75 -20.30 5.48 2.86
C PRO A 75 -19.90 6.26 1.61
N ARG A 76 -18.67 6.81 1.58
CA ARG A 76 -18.12 7.44 0.37
C ARG A 76 -17.88 6.45 -0.77
N PHE A 77 -17.67 5.17 -0.46
CA PHE A 77 -17.59 4.09 -1.44
C PHE A 77 -19.00 3.61 -1.78
N LYS A 78 -19.41 3.82 -3.02
CA LYS A 78 -20.75 3.43 -3.48
C LYS A 78 -20.66 2.14 -4.29
N ILE A 79 -21.51 1.17 -3.98
CA ILE A 79 -21.59 -0.09 -4.74
C ILE A 79 -21.97 0.23 -6.19
N GLY A 80 -21.29 -0.42 -7.13
CA GLY A 80 -21.50 -0.21 -8.57
C GLY A 80 -20.78 1.01 -9.16
N MET A 81 -20.10 1.82 -8.34
CA MET A 81 -19.30 2.95 -8.80
C MET A 81 -17.81 2.63 -8.77
N PRO A 82 -17.02 3.15 -9.72
CA PRO A 82 -15.57 3.04 -9.67
C PRO A 82 -15.00 3.91 -8.54
N HIS A 83 -13.98 3.41 -7.84
CA HIS A 83 -13.28 4.10 -6.77
C HIS A 83 -11.77 3.91 -6.90
N ASP A 84 -11.02 4.66 -6.13
CA ASP A 84 -9.57 4.54 -6.09
C ASP A 84 -9.15 3.42 -5.12
N THR A 85 -8.26 2.55 -5.58
CA THR A 85 -7.75 1.43 -4.77
C THR A 85 -6.84 1.88 -3.64
N GLN A 86 -6.11 2.99 -3.80
CA GLN A 86 -5.29 3.58 -2.74
C GLN A 86 -6.17 4.03 -1.57
N ASP A 87 -7.28 4.71 -1.87
CA ASP A 87 -8.26 5.12 -0.86
C ASP A 87 -8.87 3.91 -0.14
N ALA A 88 -9.14 2.83 -0.88
CA ALA A 88 -9.65 1.60 -0.29
C ALA A 88 -8.61 0.96 0.66
N ILE A 89 -7.33 0.91 0.28
CA ILE A 89 -6.25 0.38 1.13
C ILE A 89 -6.11 1.18 2.42
N PHE A 90 -6.15 2.52 2.37
CA PHE A 90 -6.14 3.37 3.58
C PHE A 90 -7.28 3.01 4.54
N CYS A 91 -8.50 2.90 4.00
CA CYS A 91 -9.67 2.56 4.81
C CYS A 91 -9.62 1.13 5.37
N LEU A 92 -9.11 0.18 4.57
CA LEU A 92 -8.94 -1.20 5.01
C LEU A 92 -7.93 -1.32 6.13
N ILE A 93 -6.78 -0.65 6.03
CA ILE A 93 -5.78 -0.62 7.10
C ILE A 93 -6.36 0.04 8.35
N ASP A 94 -6.99 1.23 8.22
CA ASP A 94 -7.58 1.97 9.35
C ASP A 94 -8.60 1.15 10.15
N ILE A 95 -9.44 0.36 9.46
CA ILE A 95 -10.44 -0.44 10.15
C ILE A 95 -9.85 -1.73 10.74
N LEU A 96 -8.91 -2.36 10.03
CA LEU A 96 -8.32 -3.62 10.47
C LEU A 96 -7.36 -3.42 11.65
N GLU A 97 -6.59 -2.32 11.70
CA GLU A 97 -5.68 -2.04 12.83
C GLU A 97 -6.42 -1.83 14.15
N LYS A 98 -7.67 -1.38 14.11
CA LYS A 98 -8.53 -1.23 15.30
C LYS A 98 -8.95 -2.59 15.87
N GLY A 99 -9.10 -3.58 14.99
CA GLY A 99 -9.42 -4.96 15.38
C GLY A 99 -8.19 -5.80 15.70
N TYR A 100 -7.09 -5.55 15.02
CA TYR A 100 -5.84 -6.26 15.11
C TYR A 100 -4.67 -5.26 15.22
N PRO A 101 -4.35 -4.78 16.45
CA PRO A 101 -3.32 -3.74 16.66
C PRO A 101 -1.94 -4.07 16.08
N ARG A 102 -1.62 -5.36 15.94
CA ARG A 102 -0.37 -5.82 15.31
C ARG A 102 -0.21 -5.31 13.88
N ILE A 103 -1.33 -5.10 13.15
CA ILE A 103 -1.29 -4.55 11.79
C ILE A 103 -0.63 -3.18 11.78
N LYS A 104 -0.98 -2.32 12.75
CA LYS A 104 -0.36 -1.01 12.90
C LYS A 104 1.16 -1.10 13.10
N GLU A 105 1.61 -2.03 13.92
CA GLU A 105 3.04 -2.22 14.17
C GLU A 105 3.80 -2.64 12.89
N LEU A 106 3.15 -3.44 12.03
CA LEU A 106 3.72 -3.94 10.79
C LEU A 106 3.81 -2.89 9.69
N VAL A 107 2.74 -2.08 9.50
CA VAL A 107 2.60 -1.22 8.31
C VAL A 107 2.92 0.26 8.56
N TYR A 108 2.98 0.72 9.83
CA TYR A 108 3.24 2.13 10.09
C TYR A 108 4.74 2.46 10.18
N GLY A 109 5.14 3.32 9.26
CA GLY A 109 6.40 4.05 9.33
C GLY A 109 6.20 5.48 9.84
N GLU A 110 7.29 6.22 9.97
CA GLU A 110 7.30 7.62 10.36
C GLU A 110 8.39 8.36 9.59
N THR A 111 8.06 9.56 9.11
CA THR A 111 9.06 10.51 8.63
C THR A 111 9.16 11.69 9.57
N THR A 112 10.34 12.25 9.69
CA THR A 112 10.58 13.54 10.34
C THR A 112 10.70 14.60 9.24
N GLN A 113 9.73 15.50 9.19
CA GLN A 113 9.77 16.67 8.33
C GLN A 113 10.55 17.79 9.03
N ILE A 114 11.56 18.32 8.37
CA ILE A 114 12.34 19.46 8.83
C ILE A 114 12.11 20.61 7.85
N THR A 115 11.56 21.71 8.36
CA THR A 115 11.36 22.94 7.58
C THR A 115 12.16 24.08 8.19
N ILE A 116 12.97 24.75 7.40
CA ILE A 116 13.84 25.86 7.80
C ILE A 116 13.41 27.10 7.02
N SER A 117 13.02 28.13 7.75
CA SER A 117 12.82 29.49 7.24
C SER A 117 13.96 30.40 7.72
N PRO A 118 14.08 31.65 7.23
CA PRO A 118 15.12 32.57 7.68
C PRO A 118 15.12 32.85 9.19
N VAL A 119 14.01 32.60 9.88
CA VAL A 119 13.84 32.96 11.29
C VAL A 119 13.44 31.78 12.19
N SER A 120 13.11 30.62 11.62
CA SER A 120 12.60 29.48 12.37
C SER A 120 13.04 28.14 11.77
N LYS A 121 13.13 27.14 12.66
CA LYS A 121 13.26 25.74 12.29
C LYS A 121 12.09 24.97 12.89
N ASN A 122 11.35 24.29 12.04
CA ASN A 122 10.21 23.45 12.43
C ASN A 122 10.56 21.99 12.23
N VAL A 123 10.20 21.15 13.18
CA VAL A 123 10.42 19.70 13.11
C VAL A 123 9.10 19.01 13.48
N SER A 124 8.58 18.20 12.59
CA SER A 124 7.33 17.47 12.79
C SER A 124 7.51 15.99 12.44
N LYS A 125 6.92 15.12 13.24
CA LYS A 125 6.85 13.69 12.97
C LYS A 125 5.54 13.39 12.24
N ILE A 126 5.65 12.71 11.12
CA ILE A 126 4.52 12.39 10.25
C ILE A 126 4.45 10.86 10.11
N PRO A 127 3.50 10.20 10.80
CA PRO A 127 3.26 8.78 10.62
C PRO A 127 2.59 8.52 9.27
N PHE A 128 2.86 7.38 8.68
CA PHE A 128 2.22 6.92 7.45
C PHE A 128 2.00 5.40 7.48
N CYS A 129 0.94 4.90 6.87
CA CYS A 129 0.75 3.49 6.55
C CYS A 129 0.87 3.21 5.05
N VAL A 130 0.67 4.22 4.21
CA VAL A 130 0.99 4.22 2.79
C VAL A 130 1.85 5.43 2.51
N TYR A 131 3.03 5.22 1.93
CA TYR A 131 3.95 6.29 1.55
C TYR A 131 3.66 6.75 0.14
N ILE A 132 3.17 7.98 -0.01
CA ILE A 132 2.79 8.53 -1.31
C ILE A 132 3.99 9.26 -1.93
N LEU A 133 4.39 8.80 -3.11
CA LEU A 133 5.45 9.42 -3.91
C LEU A 133 4.87 10.33 -4.98
N ASN A 134 5.42 11.54 -5.07
CA ASN A 134 5.10 12.49 -6.13
C ASN A 134 5.84 12.11 -7.41
N VAL A 135 5.09 11.78 -8.47
CA VAL A 135 5.67 11.42 -9.77
C VAL A 135 6.08 12.67 -10.53
N LYS A 136 7.40 12.85 -10.68
CA LYS A 136 8.00 13.90 -11.52
C LYS A 136 8.25 13.37 -12.92
N ARG A 137 8.17 14.25 -13.95
CA ARG A 137 8.38 13.84 -15.35
C ARG A 137 9.76 13.27 -15.65
N GLU A 138 10.75 13.67 -14.88
CA GLU A 138 12.18 13.39 -15.11
C GLU A 138 12.69 12.15 -14.36
N VAL A 139 11.98 11.69 -13.34
CA VAL A 139 12.40 10.57 -12.50
C VAL A 139 11.41 9.43 -12.67
N LYS A 140 11.88 8.33 -13.23
CA LYS A 140 11.05 7.19 -13.63
C LYS A 140 11.32 5.90 -12.85
N ASN A 141 12.31 5.87 -11.97
CA ASN A 141 12.71 4.68 -11.21
C ASN A 141 12.39 4.86 -9.74
N ILE A 142 11.81 3.83 -9.11
CA ILE A 142 11.33 3.86 -7.72
C ILE A 142 12.44 4.15 -6.69
N ASN A 143 13.61 3.52 -6.82
CA ASN A 143 14.74 3.76 -5.91
C ASN A 143 15.19 5.22 -5.98
N THR A 144 15.26 5.78 -7.18
CA THR A 144 15.60 7.19 -7.38
C THR A 144 14.55 8.11 -6.76
N MET A 145 13.25 7.81 -6.94
CA MET A 145 12.16 8.61 -6.38
C MET A 145 12.18 8.63 -4.85
N ILE A 146 12.41 7.49 -4.21
CA ILE A 146 12.54 7.40 -2.74
C ILE A 146 13.73 8.27 -2.26
N ASN A 147 14.88 8.13 -2.91
CA ASN A 147 16.06 8.92 -2.56
C ASN A 147 15.83 10.43 -2.77
N GLU A 148 15.17 10.82 -3.86
CA GLU A 148 14.82 12.22 -4.13
C GLU A 148 13.81 12.77 -3.10
N SER A 149 12.87 11.95 -2.60
CA SER A 149 11.87 12.37 -1.61
C SER A 149 12.49 12.83 -0.28
N SER A 150 13.69 12.37 0.03
CA SER A 150 14.44 12.72 1.25
C SER A 150 15.39 13.91 1.07
N LYS A 151 15.51 14.49 -0.13
CA LYS A 151 16.34 15.66 -0.38
C LYS A 151 15.66 16.95 0.06
N TRP A 152 16.49 18.00 0.23
CA TRP A 152 15.98 19.33 0.48
C TRP A 152 15.22 19.88 -0.73
N ASN A 153 14.02 20.39 -0.48
CA ASN A 153 13.18 21.07 -1.46
C ASN A 153 12.95 22.52 -1.02
N VAL A 154 12.84 23.41 -1.98
CA VAL A 154 12.49 24.82 -1.74
C VAL A 154 10.97 24.94 -1.72
N ILE A 155 10.45 25.68 -0.74
CA ILE A 155 9.03 26.08 -0.65
C ILE A 155 8.98 27.59 -0.79
N GLU A 156 8.22 28.07 -1.75
CA GLU A 156 7.88 29.47 -1.91
C GLU A 156 6.62 29.83 -1.09
N ASP A 157 6.50 31.08 -0.67
CA ASP A 157 5.37 31.61 0.09
C ASP A 157 5.00 30.78 1.35
N TYR A 158 6.01 30.31 2.07
CA TYR A 158 5.81 29.51 3.29
C TYR A 158 5.22 30.36 4.41
N VAL A 159 4.19 29.81 5.07
CA VAL A 159 3.61 30.40 6.28
C VAL A 159 4.03 29.55 7.49
N ASP A 160 4.72 30.15 8.45
CA ASP A 160 5.15 29.44 9.66
C ASP A 160 3.99 29.26 10.68
N ASN A 161 4.28 28.53 11.75
CA ASN A 161 3.25 28.22 12.77
C ASN A 161 2.71 29.45 13.51
N ASN A 162 3.38 30.61 13.39
CA ASN A 162 2.94 31.89 13.96
C ASN A 162 2.15 32.74 12.96
N GLY A 163 1.87 32.18 11.76
CA GLY A 163 1.16 32.89 10.69
C GLY A 163 2.01 33.87 9.90
N LYS A 164 3.35 33.92 10.12
CA LYS A 164 4.26 34.80 9.40
C LYS A 164 4.61 34.19 8.04
N LYS A 165 4.46 35.01 6.99
CA LYS A 165 4.85 34.64 5.62
C LYS A 165 6.34 34.84 5.39
N HIS A 166 6.95 33.87 4.71
CA HIS A 166 8.34 33.89 4.27
C HIS A 166 8.38 33.60 2.77
N HIS A 167 9.14 34.39 2.01
CA HIS A 167 9.26 34.18 0.56
C HIS A 167 9.84 32.81 0.21
N VAL A 168 10.76 32.32 1.04
CA VAL A 168 11.44 31.06 0.81
C VAL A 168 11.65 30.34 2.15
N ALA A 169 11.37 29.05 2.15
CA ALA A 169 11.80 28.09 3.16
C ALA A 169 12.37 26.84 2.47
N THR A 170 13.13 26.04 3.18
CA THR A 170 13.55 24.73 2.71
C THR A 170 12.96 23.63 3.59
N THR A 171 12.56 22.53 2.98
CA THR A 171 12.01 21.38 3.69
C THR A 171 12.60 20.08 3.19
N ARG A 172 12.70 19.11 4.08
CA ARG A 172 12.95 17.70 3.70
C ARG A 172 12.22 16.76 4.64
N ASN A 173 11.94 15.55 4.16
CA ASN A 173 11.44 14.44 4.95
C ASN A 173 12.54 13.38 5.04
N ILE A 174 12.85 12.92 6.25
CA ILE A 174 13.76 11.80 6.49
C ILE A 174 13.01 10.70 7.20
N PHE A 175 13.27 9.44 6.87
CA PHE A 175 12.67 8.32 7.58
C PHE A 175 13.19 8.29 9.00
N SER A 176 12.29 8.24 9.98
CA SER A 176 12.58 8.10 11.41
C SER A 176 12.10 6.78 12.00
N LYS A 177 11.18 6.10 11.30
CA LYS A 177 10.77 4.72 11.57
C LYS A 177 10.49 4.01 10.25
N TYR A 178 11.10 2.86 10.07
CA TYR A 178 10.93 1.99 8.91
C TYR A 178 9.86 0.93 9.23
N PRO A 179 8.77 0.83 8.43
CA PRO A 179 7.78 -0.23 8.63
C PRO A 179 8.35 -1.58 8.18
N GLN A 180 7.87 -2.67 8.74
CA GLN A 180 8.21 -4.00 8.23
C GLN A 180 7.59 -4.22 6.85
N ILE A 181 6.31 -3.83 6.68
CA ILE A 181 5.59 -3.85 5.41
C ILE A 181 5.51 -2.42 4.89
N PHE A 182 6.26 -2.12 3.86
CA PHE A 182 6.32 -0.80 3.26
C PHE A 182 5.40 -0.73 2.05
N ILE A 183 4.25 -0.06 2.23
CA ILE A 183 3.27 0.17 1.17
C ILE A 183 3.57 1.53 0.55
N VAL A 184 3.87 1.52 -0.74
CA VAL A 184 4.15 2.72 -1.53
C VAL A 184 3.04 2.92 -2.55
N SER A 185 2.62 4.14 -2.75
CA SER A 185 1.71 4.53 -3.82
C SER A 185 2.19 5.81 -4.49
N PHE A 186 1.59 6.16 -5.62
CA PHE A 186 1.92 7.34 -6.39
C PHE A 186 0.80 8.38 -6.31
N ASP A 187 1.15 9.68 -6.34
CA ASP A 187 0.20 10.79 -6.32
C ASP A 187 -0.69 10.83 -7.58
N LYS A 188 -0.25 10.20 -8.65
CA LYS A 188 -0.97 10.05 -9.91
C LYS A 188 -0.58 8.76 -10.62
N LYS A 189 -1.50 8.25 -11.43
CA LYS A 189 -1.27 7.10 -12.29
C LYS A 189 -0.30 7.50 -13.39
N SER A 190 0.89 6.93 -13.37
CA SER A 190 1.98 7.22 -14.30
C SER A 190 2.91 6.03 -14.38
N TYR A 191 3.65 5.96 -15.48
CA TYR A 191 4.70 4.97 -15.63
C TYR A 191 5.85 5.28 -14.68
N VAL A 192 6.21 4.29 -13.87
CA VAL A 192 7.39 4.28 -13.02
C VAL A 192 8.05 2.91 -13.16
N GLU A 193 9.34 2.88 -13.40
CA GLU A 193 10.13 1.65 -13.39
C GLU A 193 10.24 1.11 -11.97
N ILE A 194 9.78 -0.11 -11.76
CA ILE A 194 9.72 -0.74 -10.45
C ILE A 194 10.84 -1.77 -10.31
N ASP A 195 11.65 -1.59 -9.27
CA ASP A 195 12.64 -2.57 -8.87
C ASP A 195 12.04 -3.56 -7.87
N GLU A 196 12.37 -4.84 -8.02
CA GLU A 196 11.98 -5.86 -7.04
C GLU A 196 12.70 -5.71 -5.70
N GLU A 197 13.82 -4.99 -5.68
CA GLU A 197 14.56 -4.63 -4.48
C GLU A 197 14.59 -3.11 -4.31
N LEU A 198 14.12 -2.62 -3.16
CA LEU A 198 14.12 -1.22 -2.80
C LEU A 198 15.10 -0.99 -1.64
N LYS A 199 16.02 -0.03 -1.81
CA LYS A 199 17.01 0.34 -0.79
C LYS A 199 16.70 1.71 -0.21
N ILE A 200 16.52 1.76 1.10
CA ILE A 200 16.28 3.00 1.85
C ILE A 200 17.31 3.04 2.98
N GLU A 201 18.37 3.82 2.81
CA GLU A 201 19.52 3.79 3.69
C GLU A 201 20.08 2.36 3.85
N ASP A 202 20.20 1.85 5.06
CA ASP A 202 20.68 0.49 5.32
C ASP A 202 19.57 -0.59 5.22
N ASN A 203 18.33 -0.18 5.00
CA ASN A 203 17.19 -1.10 4.92
C ASN A 203 16.98 -1.57 3.49
N VAL A 204 16.86 -2.88 3.33
CA VAL A 204 16.58 -3.53 2.05
C VAL A 204 15.19 -4.15 2.09
N TYR A 205 14.37 -3.80 1.15
CA TYR A 205 13.00 -4.27 1.01
C TYR A 205 12.86 -5.11 -0.25
N GLU A 206 12.09 -6.18 -0.18
CA GLU A 206 11.74 -7.02 -1.33
C GLU A 206 10.28 -6.84 -1.72
N LEU A 207 10.02 -6.63 -3.01
CA LEU A 207 8.68 -6.50 -3.56
C LEU A 207 7.90 -7.81 -3.45
N GLN A 208 6.72 -7.76 -2.86
CA GLN A 208 5.85 -8.91 -2.65
C GLN A 208 4.61 -8.90 -3.54
N SER A 209 4.03 -7.73 -3.73
CA SER A 209 2.83 -7.55 -4.55
C SER A 209 2.70 -6.13 -5.07
N THR A 210 1.91 -5.97 -6.14
CA THR A 210 1.58 -4.65 -6.70
C THR A 210 0.13 -4.58 -7.13
N ILE A 211 -0.38 -3.36 -7.28
CA ILE A 211 -1.62 -3.10 -8.01
C ILE A 211 -1.29 -2.30 -9.25
N ILE A 212 -1.72 -2.81 -10.39
CA ILE A 212 -1.59 -2.19 -11.70
C ILE A 212 -2.92 -1.53 -12.04
N HIS A 213 -2.86 -0.32 -12.62
CA HIS A 213 -4.03 0.36 -13.14
C HIS A 213 -3.91 0.50 -14.66
N LYS A 214 -4.81 -0.12 -15.42
CA LYS A 214 -4.92 0.04 -16.87
C LYS A 214 -6.11 0.92 -17.22
N GLY A 215 -5.91 1.93 -18.07
CA GLY A 215 -6.95 2.83 -18.52
C GLY A 215 -6.63 4.31 -18.30
N ILE A 216 -7.68 5.13 -18.35
CA ILE A 216 -7.62 6.58 -18.18
C ILE A 216 -8.04 7.00 -16.76
N GLN A 217 -7.83 8.28 -16.43
CA GLN A 217 -8.07 8.82 -15.07
C GLN A 217 -9.50 8.57 -14.53
N TYR A 218 -10.52 8.60 -15.39
CA TYR A 218 -11.93 8.46 -15.01
C TYR A 218 -12.57 7.13 -15.43
N GLY A 219 -11.78 6.22 -15.96
CA GLY A 219 -12.22 4.90 -16.36
C GLY A 219 -11.02 3.99 -16.57
N GLY A 220 -10.94 2.94 -15.79
CA GLY A 220 -9.83 2.02 -15.87
C GLY A 220 -10.11 0.77 -15.08
N HIS A 221 -9.17 -0.10 -15.05
CA HIS A 221 -9.27 -1.39 -14.44
C HIS A 221 -8.06 -1.66 -13.54
N TYR A 222 -8.31 -2.15 -12.34
CA TYR A 222 -7.28 -2.54 -11.38
C TYR A 222 -7.07 -4.05 -11.41
N MET A 223 -5.81 -4.44 -11.41
CA MET A 223 -5.36 -5.82 -11.28
C MET A 223 -4.27 -5.87 -10.21
N SER A 224 -4.14 -6.99 -9.52
CA SER A 224 -3.02 -7.19 -8.59
C SER A 224 -2.01 -8.18 -9.12
N THR A 225 -0.75 -8.00 -8.78
CA THR A 225 0.29 -9.02 -8.95
C THR A 225 0.84 -9.44 -7.62
N LYS A 226 1.35 -10.65 -7.54
CA LYS A 226 2.00 -11.16 -6.34
C LYS A 226 3.14 -12.10 -6.65
N LYS A 227 4.13 -12.10 -5.77
CA LYS A 227 5.24 -13.03 -5.78
C LYS A 227 4.94 -14.23 -4.88
N LEU A 228 5.04 -15.43 -5.42
CA LEU A 228 5.02 -16.67 -4.64
C LEU A 228 6.30 -17.43 -4.93
N ASN A 229 7.16 -17.56 -3.92
CA ASN A 229 8.51 -18.05 -4.06
C ASN A 229 9.31 -17.20 -5.07
N LYS A 230 9.63 -17.75 -6.24
CA LYS A 230 10.34 -17.06 -7.33
C LYS A 230 9.45 -16.66 -8.49
N ASP A 231 8.18 -17.06 -8.46
CA ASP A 231 7.23 -16.85 -9.56
C ASP A 231 6.31 -15.67 -9.28
N TRP A 232 6.01 -14.93 -10.33
CA TRP A 232 5.02 -13.88 -10.32
C TRP A 232 3.67 -14.35 -10.88
N PHE A 233 2.60 -13.88 -10.28
CA PHE A 233 1.23 -14.18 -10.70
C PHE A 233 0.44 -12.90 -10.82
N ILE A 234 -0.51 -12.87 -11.77
CA ILE A 234 -1.49 -11.79 -11.92
C ILE A 234 -2.87 -12.28 -11.49
N GLN A 235 -3.61 -11.40 -10.84
CA GLN A 235 -4.99 -11.60 -10.43
C GLN A 235 -5.80 -10.44 -10.99
N ASP A 236 -6.60 -10.77 -11.99
CA ASP A 236 -7.48 -9.87 -12.73
C ASP A 236 -8.92 -10.29 -12.45
N ASP A 237 -9.46 -9.81 -11.32
CA ASP A 237 -10.75 -10.23 -10.78
C ASP A 237 -10.81 -11.77 -10.62
N ASP A 238 -11.60 -12.46 -11.42
CA ASP A 238 -11.75 -13.93 -11.42
C ASP A 238 -10.67 -14.65 -12.24
N ASN A 239 -9.93 -13.94 -13.06
CA ASN A 239 -8.87 -14.50 -13.87
C ASN A 239 -7.53 -14.53 -13.12
N LEU A 240 -6.87 -15.67 -13.17
CA LEU A 240 -5.59 -15.91 -12.53
C LEU A 240 -4.58 -16.39 -13.56
N GLY A 241 -3.42 -15.76 -13.60
CA GLY A 241 -2.36 -16.11 -14.54
C GLY A 241 -0.98 -16.17 -13.88
N LYS A 242 -0.12 -17.07 -14.37
CA LYS A 242 1.30 -17.06 -14.04
C LYS A 242 2.01 -16.12 -15.03
N LEU A 243 2.87 -15.24 -14.53
CA LEU A 243 3.72 -14.36 -15.34
C LEU A 243 5.09 -15.02 -15.54
N HIS A 244 5.69 -14.84 -16.70
CA HIS A 244 7.05 -15.33 -16.95
C HIS A 244 8.08 -14.54 -16.15
N ASN A 245 7.87 -13.23 -16.03
CA ASN A 245 8.72 -12.31 -15.27
C ASN A 245 7.83 -11.25 -14.60
N PHE A 246 8.41 -10.52 -13.65
CA PHE A 246 7.78 -9.33 -13.08
C PHE A 246 7.57 -8.28 -14.20
N PRO A 247 6.35 -7.71 -14.35
CA PRO A 247 6.05 -6.73 -15.40
C PRO A 247 6.57 -5.32 -15.02
N LYS A 248 7.88 -5.13 -15.06
CA LYS A 248 8.55 -3.88 -14.63
C LYS A 248 8.01 -2.62 -15.29
N GLU A 249 7.54 -2.74 -16.52
CA GLU A 249 7.11 -1.64 -17.38
C GLU A 249 5.58 -1.47 -17.43
N ASP A 250 4.85 -1.91 -16.44
CA ASP A 250 3.40 -1.70 -16.37
C ASP A 250 3.05 -0.46 -15.53
N ASN A 251 1.80 -0.02 -15.60
CA ASN A 251 1.30 1.13 -14.81
C ASN A 251 1.02 0.71 -13.37
N HIS A 252 2.07 0.45 -12.62
CA HIS A 252 1.96 0.17 -11.18
C HIS A 252 1.48 1.40 -10.43
N PHE A 253 0.53 1.19 -9.52
CA PHE A 253 -0.08 2.27 -8.75
C PHE A 253 0.13 2.11 -7.24
N VAL A 254 0.11 0.88 -6.75
CA VAL A 254 0.45 0.53 -5.36
C VAL A 254 1.49 -0.58 -5.37
N LEU A 255 2.46 -0.49 -4.49
CA LEU A 255 3.55 -1.45 -4.32
C LEU A 255 3.60 -1.88 -2.86
N VAL A 256 3.79 -3.15 -2.60
CA VAL A 256 3.97 -3.68 -1.25
C VAL A 256 5.32 -4.38 -1.17
N TYR A 257 6.18 -3.83 -0.34
CA TYR A 257 7.50 -4.36 -0.05
C TYR A 257 7.54 -4.91 1.37
N ASN A 258 8.32 -5.96 1.57
CA ASN A 258 8.63 -6.51 2.90
C ASN A 258 10.10 -6.27 3.23
N LEU A 259 10.37 -5.79 4.44
CA LEU A 259 11.73 -5.57 4.94
C LEU A 259 12.46 -6.93 5.02
N LYS A 260 13.58 -7.04 4.31
CA LYS A 260 14.45 -8.20 4.45
C LYS A 260 15.09 -8.16 5.84
N THR A 261 14.81 -9.15 6.65
CA THR A 261 15.59 -9.36 7.87
C THR A 261 17.02 -9.64 7.44
N PRO A 262 18.04 -8.99 8.00
CA PRO A 262 19.41 -9.39 7.76
C PRO A 262 19.48 -10.91 8.03
N SER A 263 19.94 -11.68 7.05
CA SER A 263 20.23 -13.07 7.30
C SER A 263 21.19 -13.09 8.50
N SER A 264 20.76 -13.64 9.61
CA SER A 264 21.67 -13.97 10.69
C SER A 264 22.60 -15.05 10.13
N GLU A 265 23.67 -14.63 9.48
CA GLU A 265 24.83 -15.48 9.30
C GLU A 265 25.35 -15.72 10.71
N TYR A 266 24.87 -16.79 11.34
CA TYR A 266 25.63 -17.43 12.39
C TYR A 266 26.83 -18.08 11.70
N PRO A 267 28.04 -17.63 11.99
CA PRO A 267 29.21 -18.42 11.59
C PRO A 267 29.14 -19.74 12.35
N LEU A 268 29.17 -20.83 11.60
CA LEU A 268 29.39 -22.18 12.11
C LEU A 268 30.71 -22.25 12.83
#